data_f9c5fe21f4bebf74f72c17242a0a3055
#
_entry.id   f9c5fe21f4bebf74f72c17242a0a3055
#
_cell.length_a   1.000
_cell.length_b   1.000
_cell.length_c   1.000
_cell.angle_alpha   90.00
_cell.angle_beta   90.00
_cell.angle_gamma   90.00
#
_symmetry.space_group_name_H-M   'P 1'
#
loop_
_entity.id
_entity.type
_entity.pdbx_description
1 polymer ?
#
loop_
_entity_poly.entity_id
_entity_poly.type
_entity_poly.pdbx_seq_one_letter_code
_entity_poly.pdbx_strand_id
1 'polypeptide(L)'
;FPYTTLFRSAAGNAYVPYSHFRVGAALLTNDGQMYKGCNIENASFGLTNCAERTAIFKAVSEGHRDFEMIVVYGDTEQPISPCGACRQVMAEFFKQDSKVILIAEDKSTVEMTVGELLPYSFTDLQ
;
A
#
# COMPACT_ATOMS: atom_id res chain seq x y z
N PHE A 1 0.87 1.25 17.61
CA PHE A 1 1.69 1.36 16.40
C PHE A 1 1.97 2.83 16.14
N PRO A 2 3.23 3.28 16.07
CA PRO A 2 3.56 4.71 16.04
C PRO A 2 3.09 5.46 14.80
N TYR A 3 2.70 4.76 13.73
CA TYR A 3 2.30 5.37 12.46
C TYR A 3 0.79 5.39 12.24
N THR A 4 0.00 5.08 13.29
CA THR A 4 -1.46 4.93 13.18
C THR A 4 -2.15 6.16 12.60
N THR A 5 -1.70 7.36 12.97
CA THR A 5 -2.29 8.61 12.49
C THR A 5 -1.94 8.90 11.03
N LEU A 6 -0.79 8.44 10.54
CA LEU A 6 -0.33 8.76 9.18
C LEU A 6 -1.17 8.08 8.10
N PHE A 7 -1.43 6.79 8.24
CA PHE A 7 -2.22 6.09 7.21
C PHE A 7 -3.70 6.44 7.28
N ARG A 8 -4.25 6.77 8.47
CA ARG A 8 -5.61 7.29 8.58
C ARG A 8 -5.75 8.65 7.92
N SER A 9 -4.80 9.56 8.14
CA SER A 9 -4.81 10.86 7.47
C SER A 9 -4.64 10.70 5.96
N ALA A 10 -3.86 9.72 5.51
CA ALA A 10 -3.72 9.42 4.09
C ALA A 10 -5.07 9.00 3.50
N ALA A 11 -5.82 8.12 4.19
CA ALA A 11 -7.14 7.69 3.73
C ALA A 11 -8.13 8.86 3.64
N GLY A 12 -7.98 9.88 4.47
CA GLY A 12 -8.82 11.07 4.44
C GLY A 12 -8.75 11.84 3.13
N ASN A 13 -7.68 11.72 2.37
CA ASN A 13 -7.50 12.37 1.08
C ASN A 13 -7.96 11.50 -0.10
N ALA A 14 -8.48 10.31 0.14
CA ALA A 14 -8.90 9.40 -0.92
C ALA A 14 -10.00 10.02 -1.77
N TYR A 15 -9.89 9.83 -3.09
CA TYR A 15 -10.92 10.26 -4.03
C TYR A 15 -11.72 9.02 -4.46
N VAL A 16 -12.89 8.84 -3.84
CA VAL A 16 -13.68 7.60 -3.98
C VAL A 16 -15.16 7.88 -4.26
N PRO A 17 -15.47 8.66 -5.33
CA PRO A 17 -16.88 9.02 -5.63
C PRO A 17 -17.73 7.83 -6.05
N TYR A 18 -17.12 6.72 -6.47
CA TYR A 18 -17.84 5.55 -6.97
C TYR A 18 -18.03 4.48 -5.89
N SER A 19 -16.96 4.08 -5.22
CA SER A 19 -17.04 3.01 -4.22
C SER A 19 -17.36 3.51 -2.82
N HIS A 20 -17.02 4.76 -2.50
CA HIS A 20 -17.05 5.32 -1.15
C HIS A 20 -16.15 4.55 -0.16
N PHE A 21 -15.23 3.75 -0.69
CA PHE A 21 -14.34 2.92 0.10
C PHE A 21 -12.96 3.55 0.16
N ARG A 22 -12.59 4.11 1.31
CA ARG A 22 -11.34 4.85 1.50
C ARG A 22 -10.23 3.92 1.97
N VAL A 23 -9.08 4.02 1.32
CA VAL A 23 -7.87 3.28 1.67
C VAL A 23 -6.72 4.27 1.79
N GLY A 24 -5.91 4.10 2.83
CA GLY A 24 -4.68 4.85 2.99
C GLY A 24 -3.50 3.90 3.12
N ALA A 25 -2.33 4.35 2.71
CA ALA A 25 -1.10 3.58 2.84
C ALA A 25 0.01 4.48 3.36
N ALA A 26 0.91 3.91 4.14
CA ALA A 26 2.13 4.58 4.58
C ALA A 26 3.31 3.66 4.31
N LEU A 27 4.27 4.16 3.57
CA LEU A 27 5.46 3.44 3.14
C LEU A 27 6.67 3.98 3.89
N LEU A 28 7.46 3.08 4.49
CA LEU A 28 8.71 3.43 5.17
C LEU A 28 9.89 3.00 4.31
N THR A 29 10.77 3.96 3.99
CA THR A 29 12.02 3.67 3.28
C THR A 29 13.09 3.20 4.25
N ASN A 30 14.16 2.59 3.71
CA ASN A 30 15.26 2.09 4.54
C ASN A 30 16.03 3.22 5.25
N ASP A 31 15.99 4.44 4.72
CA ASP A 31 16.63 5.59 5.33
C ASP A 31 15.71 6.37 6.27
N GLY A 32 14.54 5.82 6.60
CA GLY A 32 13.64 6.38 7.61
C GLY A 32 12.65 7.41 7.11
N GLN A 33 12.50 7.59 5.80
CA GLN A 33 11.50 8.50 5.26
C GLN A 33 10.15 7.81 5.09
N MET A 34 9.07 8.59 5.20
CA MET A 34 7.70 8.09 5.15
C MET A 34 6.95 8.74 3.99
N TYR A 35 6.27 7.91 3.20
CA TYR A 35 5.43 8.37 2.09
C TYR A 35 4.01 7.87 2.27
N LYS A 36 3.04 8.78 2.14
CA LYS A 36 1.62 8.45 2.26
C LYS A 36 0.99 8.33 0.88
N GLY A 37 0.00 7.48 0.77
CA GLY A 37 -0.81 7.35 -0.43
C GLY A 37 -2.26 7.06 -0.08
N CYS A 38 -3.16 7.31 -1.01
CA CYS A 38 -4.58 7.01 -0.90
C CYS A 38 -5.07 6.49 -2.24
N ASN A 39 -6.26 5.84 -2.23
CA ASN A 39 -6.84 5.39 -3.47
C ASN A 39 -7.52 6.56 -4.20
N ILE A 40 -7.36 6.55 -5.52
CA ILE A 40 -7.85 7.62 -6.40
C ILE A 40 -8.60 6.94 -7.54
N GLU A 41 -9.92 7.11 -7.54
CA GLU A 41 -10.80 6.47 -8.51
C GLU A 41 -10.97 7.30 -9.77
N ASN A 42 -11.43 6.63 -10.80
CA ASN A 42 -11.68 7.24 -12.09
C ASN A 42 -12.93 6.60 -12.69
N ALA A 43 -13.72 7.38 -13.42
CA ALA A 43 -14.87 6.85 -14.15
C ALA A 43 -14.45 5.71 -15.11
N SER A 44 -13.26 5.80 -15.65
CA SER A 44 -12.62 4.67 -16.33
C SER A 44 -11.94 3.81 -15.28
N PHE A 45 -12.59 2.73 -14.85
CA PHE A 45 -12.14 1.93 -13.70
C PHE A 45 -10.71 1.42 -13.84
N GLY A 46 -10.26 1.13 -15.06
CA GLY A 46 -8.89 0.70 -15.30
C GLY A 46 -7.83 1.73 -14.94
N LEU A 47 -8.19 3.00 -14.80
CA LEU A 47 -7.28 4.08 -14.42
C LEU A 47 -7.27 4.35 -12.92
N THR A 48 -8.13 3.68 -12.16
CA THR A 48 -8.15 3.79 -10.69
C THR A 48 -6.81 3.32 -10.13
N ASN A 49 -6.25 4.11 -9.21
CA ASN A 49 -4.98 3.76 -8.57
C ASN A 49 -5.21 3.48 -7.08
N CYS A 50 -4.66 2.36 -6.62
CA CYS A 50 -4.75 1.94 -5.23
C CYS A 50 -3.82 2.77 -4.34
N ALA A 51 -4.14 2.84 -3.04
CA ALA A 51 -3.36 3.59 -2.08
C ALA A 51 -1.89 3.14 -2.03
N GLU A 52 -1.67 1.84 -2.08
CA GLU A 52 -0.34 1.26 -2.04
C GLU A 52 0.51 1.74 -3.21
N ARG A 53 -0.05 1.70 -4.43
CA ARG A 53 0.68 2.16 -5.62
C ARG A 53 0.91 3.66 -5.60
N THR A 54 -0.03 4.45 -5.09
CA THR A 54 0.16 5.89 -4.93
C THR A 54 1.36 6.19 -4.04
N ALA A 55 1.48 5.50 -2.90
CA ALA A 55 2.60 5.68 -1.99
C ALA A 55 3.93 5.23 -2.61
N ILE A 56 3.94 4.05 -3.24
CA ILE A 56 5.14 3.48 -3.84
C ILE A 56 5.63 4.35 -5.00
N PHE A 57 4.73 4.75 -5.91
CA PHE A 57 5.10 5.55 -7.07
C PHE A 57 5.61 6.94 -6.67
N LYS A 58 5.03 7.52 -5.62
CA LYS A 58 5.53 8.78 -5.08
C LYS A 58 6.97 8.63 -4.59
N ALA A 59 7.25 7.60 -3.79
CA ALA A 59 8.59 7.35 -3.26
C ALA A 59 9.58 7.08 -4.38
N VAL A 60 9.20 6.25 -5.35
CA VAL A 60 10.06 5.94 -6.50
C VAL A 60 10.35 7.19 -7.33
N SER A 61 9.33 8.03 -7.54
CA SER A 61 9.48 9.27 -8.31
C SER A 61 10.42 10.28 -7.63
N GLU A 62 10.59 10.17 -6.30
CA GLU A 62 11.51 11.02 -5.54
C GLU A 62 12.87 10.38 -5.33
N GLY A 63 13.15 9.27 -6.00
CA GLY A 63 14.48 8.67 -6.04
C GLY A 63 14.70 7.51 -5.10
N HIS A 64 13.69 7.08 -4.35
CA HIS A 64 13.83 5.95 -3.42
C HIS A 64 13.60 4.63 -4.13
N ARG A 65 14.43 3.62 -3.78
CA ARG A 65 14.36 2.28 -4.37
C ARG A 65 14.36 1.18 -3.32
N ASP A 66 14.70 1.50 -2.05
CA ASP A 66 14.84 0.54 -0.97
C ASP A 66 13.80 0.81 0.09
N PHE A 67 12.84 -0.09 0.24
CA PHE A 67 11.71 0.07 1.13
C PHE A 67 11.74 -1.00 2.22
N GLU A 68 11.39 -0.60 3.43
CA GLU A 68 11.42 -1.49 4.59
C GLU A 68 10.07 -2.16 4.84
N MET A 69 8.98 -1.37 4.79
CA MET A 69 7.64 -1.89 5.05
C MET A 69 6.58 -0.96 4.50
N ILE A 70 5.38 -1.50 4.36
CA ILE A 70 4.20 -0.71 4.00
C ILE A 70 3.04 -1.09 4.92
N VAL A 71 2.29 -0.08 5.35
CA VAL A 71 1.09 -0.24 6.16
C VAL A 71 -0.10 0.21 5.33
N VAL A 72 -1.14 -0.62 5.26
CA VAL A 72 -2.35 -0.33 4.47
C VAL A 72 -3.54 -0.31 5.42
N TYR A 73 -4.30 0.78 5.40
CA TYR A 73 -5.50 0.98 6.20
C TYR A 73 -6.73 1.07 5.31
N GLY A 74 -7.77 0.32 5.65
CA GLY A 74 -9.08 0.43 5.02
C GLY A 74 -10.15 0.64 6.08
N ASP A 75 -11.19 1.42 5.74
CA ASP A 75 -12.32 1.66 6.64
C ASP A 75 -13.32 0.49 6.59
N THR A 76 -12.82 -0.70 6.86
CA THR A 76 -13.57 -1.96 6.82
C THR A 76 -13.55 -2.65 8.17
N GLU A 77 -14.46 -3.60 8.37
CA GLU A 77 -14.51 -4.41 9.59
C GLU A 77 -13.31 -5.33 9.74
N GLN A 78 -12.74 -5.78 8.60
CA GLN A 78 -11.58 -6.66 8.61
C GLN A 78 -10.47 -6.06 7.75
N PRO A 79 -9.19 -6.39 8.03
CA PRO A 79 -8.08 -5.94 7.20
C PRO A 79 -8.28 -6.37 5.75
N ILE A 80 -8.01 -5.45 4.83
CA ILE A 80 -8.18 -5.71 3.40
C ILE A 80 -6.90 -6.27 2.81
N SER A 81 -7.07 -7.15 1.82
CA SER A 81 -5.96 -7.73 1.08
C SER A 81 -5.58 -6.82 -0.09
N PRO A 82 -4.29 -6.57 -0.34
CA PRO A 82 -3.88 -5.81 -1.53
C PRO A 82 -4.31 -6.53 -2.82
N CYS A 83 -4.70 -5.77 -3.83
CA CYS A 83 -5.05 -6.35 -5.13
C CYS A 83 -3.81 -6.94 -5.83
N GLY A 84 -4.03 -7.75 -6.87
CA GLY A 84 -2.93 -8.39 -7.59
C GLY A 84 -1.94 -7.39 -8.19
N ALA A 85 -2.43 -6.28 -8.74
CA ALA A 85 -1.56 -5.25 -9.30
C ALA A 85 -0.65 -4.64 -8.23
N CYS A 86 -1.18 -4.36 -7.05
CA CYS A 86 -0.38 -3.84 -5.94
C CYS A 86 0.66 -4.85 -5.46
N ARG A 87 0.30 -6.13 -5.41
CA ARG A 87 1.24 -7.20 -5.04
C ARG A 87 2.40 -7.29 -6.02
N GLN A 88 2.12 -7.16 -7.31
CA GLN A 88 3.16 -7.16 -8.35
C GLN A 88 4.07 -5.95 -8.22
N VAL A 89 3.52 -4.77 -7.95
CA VAL A 89 4.31 -3.55 -7.74
C VAL A 89 5.19 -3.69 -6.49
N MET A 90 4.64 -4.25 -5.41
CA MET A 90 5.42 -4.53 -4.21
C MET A 90 6.57 -5.49 -4.50
N ALA A 91 6.32 -6.54 -5.28
CA ALA A 91 7.36 -7.52 -5.63
C ALA A 91 8.53 -6.88 -6.39
N GLU A 92 8.28 -5.84 -7.17
CA GLU A 92 9.33 -5.13 -7.91
C GLU A 92 10.25 -4.33 -6.99
N PHE A 93 9.70 -3.67 -5.96
CA PHE A 93 10.44 -2.67 -5.18
C PHE A 93 10.78 -3.10 -3.75
N PHE A 94 10.10 -4.11 -3.21
CA PHE A 94 10.37 -4.61 -1.86
C PHE A 94 11.14 -5.91 -1.92
N LYS A 95 11.82 -6.24 -0.82
CA LYS A 95 12.36 -7.58 -0.61
C LYS A 95 11.23 -8.54 -0.26
N GLN A 96 11.45 -9.82 -0.52
CA GLN A 96 10.42 -10.84 -0.24
C GLN A 96 10.07 -10.94 1.25
N ASP A 97 11.01 -10.64 2.14
CA ASP A 97 10.78 -10.66 3.59
C ASP A 97 10.30 -9.32 4.15
N SER A 98 10.11 -8.30 3.31
CA SER A 98 9.57 -7.01 3.76
C SER A 98 8.16 -7.17 4.27
N LYS A 99 7.83 -6.40 5.31
CA LYS A 99 6.54 -6.52 5.99
C LYS A 99 5.46 -5.70 5.32
N VAL A 100 4.29 -6.28 5.20
CA VAL A 100 3.05 -5.62 4.79
C VAL A 100 2.08 -5.76 5.94
N ILE A 101 1.67 -4.63 6.53
CA ILE A 101 0.74 -4.62 7.66
C ILE A 101 -0.59 -4.08 7.19
N LEU A 102 -1.64 -4.89 7.33
CA LEU A 102 -3.00 -4.54 6.92
C LEU A 102 -3.80 -4.23 8.16
N ILE A 103 -4.47 -3.07 8.20
CA ILE A 103 -5.19 -2.59 9.38
C ILE A 103 -6.63 -2.26 9.00
N ALA A 104 -7.57 -2.75 9.81
CA ALA A 104 -8.99 -2.44 9.68
C ALA A 104 -9.38 -1.25 10.57
N GLU A 105 -10.62 -0.79 10.44
CA GLU A 105 -11.16 0.33 11.20
C GLU A 105 -11.12 0.10 12.71
N ASP A 106 -11.34 -1.14 13.16
CA ASP A 106 -11.31 -1.51 14.58
C ASP A 106 -9.89 -1.72 15.11
N LYS A 107 -8.87 -1.40 14.31
CA LYS A 107 -7.44 -1.57 14.60
C LYS A 107 -6.97 -3.02 14.62
N SER A 108 -7.79 -3.98 14.20
CA SER A 108 -7.30 -5.35 13.98
C SER A 108 -6.29 -5.34 12.82
N THR A 109 -5.24 -6.15 12.95
CA THR A 109 -4.13 -6.16 11.99
C THR A 109 -3.84 -7.56 11.50
N VAL A 110 -3.37 -7.64 10.24
CA VAL A 110 -2.76 -8.84 9.68
C VAL A 110 -1.39 -8.45 9.17
N GLU A 111 -0.37 -9.18 9.56
CA GLU A 111 1.00 -8.96 9.12
C GLU A 111 1.42 -10.07 8.17
N MET A 112 1.89 -9.69 6.98
CA MET A 112 2.37 -10.62 5.97
C MET A 112 3.66 -10.10 5.37
N THR A 113 4.39 -10.96 4.67
CA THR A 113 5.53 -10.54 3.86
C THR A 113 5.10 -10.36 2.41
N VAL A 114 5.88 -9.61 1.65
CA VAL A 114 5.66 -9.44 0.21
C VAL A 114 5.71 -10.80 -0.50
N GLY A 115 6.64 -11.66 -0.11
CA GLY A 115 6.73 -13.01 -0.69
C GLY A 115 5.51 -13.89 -0.42
N GLU A 116 4.90 -13.76 0.76
CA GLU A 116 3.67 -14.49 1.08
C GLU A 116 2.47 -13.99 0.26
N LEU A 117 2.42 -12.68 -0.03
CA LEU A 117 1.35 -12.09 -0.82
C LEU A 117 1.41 -12.46 -2.30
N LEU A 118 2.61 -12.71 -2.82
CA LEU A 118 2.79 -13.06 -4.23
C LEU A 118 3.88 -14.12 -4.36
N PRO A 119 3.57 -15.40 -4.05
CA PRO A 119 4.53 -16.49 -4.22
C PRO A 119 4.87 -16.69 -5.70
N TYR A 120 6.09 -17.11 -5.98
CA TYR A 120 6.56 -17.37 -7.33
C TYR A 120 6.33 -16.16 -8.24
N SER A 121 6.70 -14.97 -7.75
CA SER A 121 6.41 -13.71 -8.44
C SER A 121 7.30 -13.51 -9.67
N PHE A 122 6.76 -12.81 -10.66
CA PHE A 122 7.50 -12.41 -11.85
C PHE A 122 8.23 -11.10 -11.55
N THR A 123 9.56 -11.18 -11.31
CA THR A 123 10.36 -10.01 -10.92
C THR A 123 11.57 -9.79 -11.83
N ASP A 124 11.81 -10.67 -12.79
CA ASP A 124 13.00 -10.61 -13.62
C ASP A 124 12.67 -11.03 -15.06
N LEU A 125 13.04 -10.19 -16.02
CA LEU A 125 12.84 -10.43 -17.44
C LEU A 125 13.98 -11.20 -18.10
N GLN A 126 15.00 -11.55 -17.36
CA GLN A 126 16.17 -12.26 -17.91
C GLN A 126 15.91 -13.70 -18.25
#